data_fbef8f4544db64139f3debc0ac7ad581
#
_entry.id   fbef8f4544db64139f3debc0ac7ad581
#
_cell.length_a   1.000
_cell.length_b   1.000
_cell.length_c   1.000
_cell.angle_alpha   90.00
_cell.angle_beta   90.00
_cell.angle_gamma   90.00
#
_symmetry.space_group_name_H-M   'P 1'
#
loop_
_entity.id
_entity.type
_entity.pdbx_description
1 polymer ?
#
loop_
_entity_poly.entity_id
_entity_poly.type
_entity_poly.pdbx_seq_one_letter_code
_entity_poly.pdbx_strand_id
1 'polypeptide(L)'
;MIPNAYLQAWSATAPWPDPRQIEQDLIISRALCDLFNTPALKGRIAFRGGTAINKLLFTQPLRYSEDIDLVQTQAEPIGTTVDAIRDTLSWLGKCKREQAGHSMHLIFKFTPEADTQAALKLKVEINTREHGNFLGLKTYPFAVENDWYRGETEIVSFEPEELFGTKLRALLQRRKNRDLFDLHHGLDQLALDADKLIACFDHYLALEGKPISRAVAEQRMLEKLTRNLIEDIAPLLPAGIRFNDDDAMRAFERVWKELIVRIKGDAWKLTDKAVEELRQKKYPGLLRK
;
A
#
# COMPACT_ATOMS: atom_id res chain seq x y z
N MET A 1 8.99 -16.80 -17.20
CA MET A 1 9.74 -15.64 -17.78
C MET A 1 11.13 -15.52 -17.16
N ILE A 2 11.26 -15.68 -15.87
CA ILE A 2 12.53 -15.58 -15.13
C ILE A 2 12.96 -16.98 -14.71
N PRO A 3 14.16 -17.47 -15.12
CA PRO A 3 14.63 -18.81 -14.76
C PRO A 3 14.57 -19.08 -13.25
N ASN A 4 14.16 -20.28 -12.88
CA ASN A 4 13.87 -20.64 -11.47
C ASN A 4 15.05 -20.42 -10.52
N ALA A 5 16.29 -20.59 -10.97
CA ALA A 5 17.48 -20.32 -10.14
C ALA A 5 17.53 -18.86 -9.64
N TYR A 6 17.14 -17.90 -10.47
CA TYR A 6 17.10 -16.49 -10.10
C TYR A 6 15.93 -16.15 -9.16
N LEU A 7 14.80 -16.87 -9.30
CA LEU A 7 13.67 -16.76 -8.38
C LEU A 7 14.02 -17.33 -7.00
N GLN A 8 14.72 -18.46 -6.96
CA GLN A 8 15.22 -19.03 -5.69
C GLN A 8 16.19 -18.09 -4.99
N ALA A 9 17.10 -17.45 -5.71
CA ALA A 9 17.99 -16.44 -5.13
C ALA A 9 17.20 -15.24 -4.59
N TRP A 10 16.15 -14.78 -5.32
CA TRP A 10 15.31 -13.65 -4.91
C TRP A 10 14.41 -13.96 -3.71
N SER A 11 14.10 -15.22 -3.44
CA SER A 11 13.25 -15.61 -2.31
C SER A 11 13.79 -15.20 -0.93
N ALA A 12 15.09 -14.94 -0.82
CA ALA A 12 15.69 -14.37 0.39
C ALA A 12 15.25 -12.91 0.64
N THR A 13 15.02 -12.15 -0.43
CA THR A 13 14.54 -10.76 -0.40
C THR A 13 13.02 -10.68 -0.37
N ALA A 14 12.35 -11.59 -1.08
CA ALA A 14 10.90 -11.67 -1.24
C ALA A 14 10.40 -13.05 -0.75
N PRO A 15 10.27 -13.25 0.58
CA PRO A 15 10.01 -14.56 1.19
C PRO A 15 8.53 -14.98 1.08
N TRP A 16 7.96 -14.85 -0.11
CA TRP A 16 6.56 -15.19 -0.36
C TRP A 16 6.39 -16.71 -0.51
N PRO A 17 5.29 -17.29 0.00
CA PRO A 17 5.04 -18.73 -0.09
C PRO A 17 4.72 -19.20 -1.53
N ASP A 18 4.18 -18.33 -2.37
CA ASP A 18 3.85 -18.65 -3.77
C ASP A 18 4.99 -18.17 -4.69
N PRO A 19 5.63 -19.07 -5.48
CA PRO A 19 6.67 -18.70 -6.42
C PRO A 19 6.25 -17.63 -7.44
N ARG A 20 4.96 -17.55 -7.78
CA ARG A 20 4.42 -16.50 -8.65
C ARG A 20 4.51 -15.11 -8.01
N GLN A 21 4.34 -15.04 -6.69
CA GLN A 21 4.52 -13.79 -5.93
C GLN A 21 5.99 -13.37 -5.89
N ILE A 22 6.92 -14.33 -5.79
CA ILE A 22 8.37 -14.07 -5.85
C ILE A 22 8.75 -13.50 -7.22
N GLU A 23 8.26 -14.12 -8.31
CA GLU A 23 8.52 -13.64 -9.67
C GLU A 23 7.93 -12.24 -9.90
N GLN A 24 6.70 -12.02 -9.47
CA GLN A 24 6.06 -10.70 -9.60
C GLN A 24 6.78 -9.64 -8.77
N ASP A 25 7.26 -9.96 -7.59
CA ASP A 25 8.03 -9.03 -6.75
C ASP A 25 9.34 -8.60 -7.43
N LEU A 26 10.07 -9.53 -8.04
CA LEU A 26 11.29 -9.23 -8.81
C LEU A 26 10.99 -8.38 -10.04
N ILE A 27 9.90 -8.68 -10.75
CA ILE A 27 9.42 -7.88 -11.89
C ILE A 27 9.06 -6.46 -11.46
N ILE A 28 8.33 -6.30 -10.35
CA ILE A 28 8.01 -4.99 -9.78
C ILE A 28 9.28 -4.23 -9.43
N SER A 29 10.25 -4.90 -8.81
CA SER A 29 11.51 -4.28 -8.39
C SER A 29 12.31 -3.76 -9.58
N ARG A 30 12.42 -4.55 -10.66
CA ARG A 30 13.02 -4.09 -11.93
C ARG A 30 12.23 -2.93 -12.54
N ALA A 31 10.90 -3.05 -12.62
CA ALA A 31 10.06 -2.00 -13.20
C ALA A 31 10.22 -0.66 -12.47
N LEU A 32 10.36 -0.68 -11.14
CA LEU A 32 10.64 0.53 -10.36
C LEU A 32 11.99 1.16 -10.73
N CYS A 33 13.07 0.36 -10.83
CA CYS A 33 14.36 0.87 -11.29
C CYS A 33 14.25 1.49 -12.69
N ASP A 34 13.62 0.78 -13.62
CA ASP A 34 13.49 1.25 -15.00
C ASP A 34 12.67 2.54 -15.09
N LEU A 35 11.55 2.64 -14.36
CA LEU A 35 10.67 3.83 -14.35
C LEU A 35 11.36 5.06 -13.76
N PHE A 36 12.02 4.92 -12.62
CA PHE A 36 12.63 6.07 -11.94
C PHE A 36 13.99 6.48 -12.54
N ASN A 37 14.61 5.62 -13.35
CA ASN A 37 15.78 5.97 -14.18
C ASN A 37 15.40 6.55 -15.54
N THR A 38 14.12 6.52 -15.95
CA THR A 38 13.69 7.03 -17.26
C THR A 38 13.66 8.58 -17.25
N PRO A 39 14.47 9.26 -18.05
CA PRO A 39 14.56 10.75 -18.03
C PRO A 39 13.21 11.42 -18.32
N ALA A 40 12.40 10.85 -19.21
CA ALA A 40 11.07 11.37 -19.57
C ALA A 40 10.07 11.35 -18.42
N LEU A 41 10.31 10.55 -17.36
CA LEU A 41 9.45 10.43 -16.19
C LEU A 41 9.95 11.24 -14.98
N LYS A 42 11.16 11.77 -15.06
CA LYS A 42 11.78 12.52 -13.97
C LYS A 42 10.95 13.76 -13.60
N GLY A 43 10.57 13.85 -12.32
CA GLY A 43 9.74 14.94 -11.79
C GLY A 43 8.27 14.89 -12.21
N ARG A 44 7.82 13.83 -12.91
CA ARG A 44 6.43 13.66 -13.36
C ARG A 44 5.64 12.63 -12.57
N ILE A 45 6.35 11.72 -11.90
CA ILE A 45 5.75 10.63 -11.11
C ILE A 45 6.33 10.58 -9.71
N ALA A 46 5.50 10.22 -8.75
CA ALA A 46 5.89 9.84 -7.39
C ALA A 46 5.25 8.49 -7.03
N PHE A 47 5.99 7.63 -6.33
CA PHE A 47 5.53 6.30 -5.93
C PHE A 47 4.77 6.37 -4.63
N ARG A 48 3.64 5.64 -4.52
CA ARG A 48 2.85 5.55 -3.30
C ARG A 48 2.21 4.18 -3.13
N GLY A 49 1.29 4.07 -2.20
CA GLY A 49 0.50 2.85 -1.99
C GLY A 49 1.19 1.80 -1.14
N GLY A 50 0.63 0.59 -1.14
CA GLY A 50 1.13 -0.51 -0.31
C GLY A 50 2.52 -0.97 -0.71
N THR A 51 2.80 -1.00 -2.00
CA THR A 51 4.10 -1.42 -2.53
C THR A 51 5.20 -0.42 -2.15
N ALA A 52 4.92 0.89 -2.20
CA ALA A 52 5.87 1.92 -1.76
C ALA A 52 6.21 1.76 -0.27
N ILE A 53 5.20 1.61 0.59
CA ILE A 53 5.39 1.39 2.03
C ILE A 53 6.28 0.18 2.27
N ASN A 54 5.97 -0.97 1.67
CA ASN A 54 6.70 -2.21 1.90
C ASN A 54 8.14 -2.19 1.33
N LYS A 55 8.38 -1.53 0.21
CA LYS A 55 9.70 -1.52 -0.43
C LYS A 55 10.62 -0.39 0.02
N LEU A 56 10.07 0.71 0.53
CA LEU A 56 10.87 1.90 0.84
C LEU A 56 11.07 2.14 2.34
N LEU A 57 10.14 1.66 3.18
CA LEU A 57 10.15 2.01 4.60
C LEU A 57 10.55 0.87 5.54
N PHE A 58 10.55 -0.36 5.05
CA PHE A 58 10.91 -1.54 5.86
C PHE A 58 12.08 -2.29 5.26
N THR A 59 13.01 -2.70 6.12
CA THR A 59 14.18 -3.52 5.72
C THR A 59 13.78 -4.93 5.31
N GLN A 60 12.69 -5.46 5.88
CA GLN A 60 12.09 -6.73 5.50
C GLN A 60 10.64 -6.48 5.06
N PRO A 61 10.18 -7.09 3.96
CA PRO A 61 8.83 -6.87 3.49
C PRO A 61 7.81 -7.45 4.48
N LEU A 62 6.84 -6.63 4.86
CA LEU A 62 5.80 -7.01 5.81
C LEU A 62 4.76 -7.95 5.20
N ARG A 63 4.39 -7.67 3.96
CA ARG A 63 3.42 -8.41 3.18
C ARG A 63 3.59 -8.19 1.69
N TYR A 64 3.15 -9.16 0.92
CA TYR A 64 3.10 -9.06 -0.54
C TYR A 64 2.20 -7.91 -1.01
N SER A 65 2.65 -7.25 -2.07
CA SER A 65 1.90 -6.20 -2.77
C SER A 65 2.20 -6.29 -4.27
N GLU A 66 1.16 -6.22 -5.10
CA GLU A 66 1.19 -6.65 -6.50
C GLU A 66 1.13 -5.52 -7.54
N ASP A 67 0.79 -4.30 -7.11
CA ASP A 67 0.57 -3.15 -7.98
C ASP A 67 1.68 -2.09 -7.80
N ILE A 68 1.94 -1.31 -8.84
CA ILE A 68 2.72 -0.06 -8.76
C ILE A 68 1.74 1.10 -8.77
N ASP A 69 1.58 1.77 -7.62
CA ASP A 69 0.73 2.95 -7.49
C ASP A 69 1.58 4.22 -7.68
N LEU A 70 1.29 5.01 -8.69
CA LEU A 70 1.94 6.26 -9.00
C LEU A 70 0.99 7.45 -8.85
N VAL A 71 1.55 8.60 -8.56
CA VAL A 71 0.89 9.89 -8.62
C VAL A 71 1.55 10.71 -9.70
N GLN A 72 0.76 11.28 -10.58
CA GLN A 72 1.23 12.32 -11.48
C GLN A 72 1.47 13.61 -10.68
N THR A 73 2.70 14.06 -10.59
CA THR A 73 3.09 15.18 -9.70
C THR A 73 2.75 16.56 -10.24
N GLN A 74 2.37 16.66 -11.51
CA GLN A 74 2.03 17.91 -12.19
C GLN A 74 0.68 17.78 -12.88
N ALA A 75 -0.12 18.86 -12.84
CA ALA A 75 -1.41 18.94 -13.52
C ALA A 75 -1.20 19.18 -15.03
N GLU A 76 -0.85 18.15 -15.77
CA GLU A 76 -0.59 18.16 -17.21
C GLU A 76 -1.30 16.99 -17.90
N PRO A 77 -1.48 17.02 -19.24
CA PRO A 77 -2.04 15.90 -19.97
C PRO A 77 -1.23 14.62 -19.74
N ILE A 78 -1.90 13.54 -19.29
CA ILE A 78 -1.25 12.28 -18.89
C ILE A 78 -0.61 11.51 -20.05
N GLY A 79 -0.94 11.82 -21.31
CA GLY A 79 -0.53 11.06 -22.48
C GLY A 79 0.96 10.80 -22.56
N THR A 80 1.78 11.84 -22.44
CA THR A 80 3.26 11.75 -22.49
C THR A 80 3.81 10.83 -21.40
N THR A 81 3.28 10.93 -20.18
CA THR A 81 3.69 10.08 -19.06
C THR A 81 3.29 8.63 -19.28
N VAL A 82 2.07 8.38 -19.79
CA VAL A 82 1.60 7.05 -20.14
C VAL A 82 2.46 6.42 -21.23
N ASP A 83 2.78 7.15 -22.29
CA ASP A 83 3.60 6.63 -23.39
C ASP A 83 5.04 6.33 -22.90
N ALA A 84 5.64 7.21 -22.11
CA ALA A 84 6.95 6.96 -21.50
C ALA A 84 6.97 5.71 -20.61
N ILE A 85 5.93 5.49 -19.77
CA ILE A 85 5.83 4.26 -18.95
C ILE A 85 5.69 3.02 -19.84
N ARG A 86 4.87 3.07 -20.88
CA ARG A 86 4.69 1.94 -21.80
C ARG A 86 5.99 1.59 -22.54
N ASP A 87 6.72 2.60 -23.01
CA ASP A 87 7.99 2.40 -23.71
C ASP A 87 9.04 1.82 -22.75
N THR A 88 9.15 2.36 -21.54
CA THR A 88 10.06 1.88 -20.50
C THR A 88 9.79 0.42 -20.12
N LEU A 89 8.52 0.04 -19.97
CA LEU A 89 8.11 -1.32 -19.58
C LEU A 89 7.77 -2.22 -20.77
N SER A 90 8.18 -1.86 -21.98
CA SER A 90 7.91 -2.64 -23.21
C SER A 90 8.44 -4.08 -23.17
N TRP A 91 9.46 -4.35 -22.35
CA TRP A 91 10.00 -5.70 -22.11
C TRP A 91 8.99 -6.65 -21.42
N LEU A 92 7.92 -6.14 -20.79
CA LEU A 92 6.80 -6.93 -20.27
C LEU A 92 5.79 -7.34 -21.36
N GLY A 93 5.95 -6.87 -22.59
CA GLY A 93 5.05 -7.15 -23.70
C GLY A 93 3.90 -6.16 -23.84
N LYS A 94 2.72 -6.67 -24.28
CA LYS A 94 1.58 -5.81 -24.60
C LYS A 94 0.95 -5.20 -23.35
N CYS A 95 0.73 -3.88 -23.41
CA CYS A 95 0.06 -3.11 -22.38
C CYS A 95 -1.39 -2.82 -22.78
N LYS A 96 -2.35 -3.12 -21.90
CA LYS A 96 -3.73 -2.65 -21.97
C LYS A 96 -3.87 -1.36 -21.19
N ARG A 97 -4.49 -0.33 -21.79
CA ARG A 97 -4.84 0.93 -21.10
C ARG A 97 -6.30 0.89 -20.68
N GLU A 98 -6.57 1.30 -19.46
CA GLU A 98 -7.92 1.46 -18.92
C GLU A 98 -7.99 2.74 -18.08
N GLN A 99 -9.02 3.55 -18.29
CA GLN A 99 -9.31 4.67 -17.41
C GLN A 99 -10.35 4.25 -16.38
N ALA A 100 -10.07 4.45 -15.11
CA ALA A 100 -10.97 4.14 -14.01
C ALA A 100 -11.09 5.36 -13.08
N GLY A 101 -12.18 6.09 -13.22
CA GLY A 101 -12.41 7.33 -12.47
C GLY A 101 -11.29 8.35 -12.72
N HIS A 102 -10.52 8.63 -11.67
CA HIS A 102 -9.39 9.58 -11.69
C HIS A 102 -8.02 8.90 -11.80
N SER A 103 -8.00 7.63 -12.17
CA SER A 103 -6.77 6.86 -12.35
C SER A 103 -6.66 6.35 -13.78
N MET A 104 -5.44 6.32 -14.30
CA MET A 104 -5.07 5.62 -15.52
C MET A 104 -4.40 4.30 -15.13
N HIS A 105 -4.91 3.20 -15.63
CA HIS A 105 -4.36 1.87 -15.41
C HIS A 105 -3.63 1.37 -16.64
N LEU A 106 -2.40 0.94 -16.46
CA LEU A 106 -1.59 0.23 -17.45
C LEU A 106 -1.42 -1.20 -16.97
N ILE A 107 -1.94 -2.16 -17.72
CA ILE A 107 -1.97 -3.57 -17.35
C ILE A 107 -1.10 -4.35 -18.35
N PHE A 108 0.00 -4.87 -17.83
CA PHE A 108 0.92 -5.75 -18.55
C PHE A 108 0.64 -7.18 -18.15
N LYS A 109 0.41 -8.07 -19.14
CA LYS A 109 0.21 -9.50 -18.89
C LYS A 109 1.46 -10.26 -19.30
N PHE A 110 1.90 -11.17 -18.45
CA PHE A 110 3.03 -12.05 -18.71
C PHE A 110 2.77 -13.45 -18.15
N THR A 111 3.51 -14.43 -18.68
CA THR A 111 3.42 -15.82 -18.24
C THR A 111 4.54 -16.09 -17.24
N PRO A 112 4.22 -16.48 -16.00
CA PRO A 112 5.24 -16.81 -15.00
C PRO A 112 5.95 -18.13 -15.34
N GLU A 113 7.18 -18.26 -14.88
CA GLU A 113 7.97 -19.50 -15.04
C GLU A 113 7.38 -20.65 -14.20
N ALA A 114 6.93 -20.33 -12.98
CA ALA A 114 6.40 -21.32 -12.04
C ALA A 114 5.06 -21.94 -12.49
N ASP A 115 4.29 -21.25 -13.33
CA ASP A 115 2.98 -21.71 -13.81
C ASP A 115 2.68 -21.15 -15.20
N THR A 116 3.08 -21.89 -16.21
CA THR A 116 2.90 -21.47 -17.62
C THR A 116 1.44 -21.47 -18.08
N GLN A 117 0.52 -22.04 -17.30
CA GLN A 117 -0.92 -22.04 -17.60
C GLN A 117 -1.63 -20.80 -17.02
N ALA A 118 -1.04 -20.13 -16.04
CA ALA A 118 -1.58 -18.94 -15.43
C ALA A 118 -0.91 -17.67 -16.00
N ALA A 119 -1.71 -16.66 -16.33
CA ALA A 119 -1.17 -15.35 -16.68
C ALA A 119 -1.12 -14.47 -15.42
N LEU A 120 0.05 -13.95 -15.11
CA LEU A 120 0.20 -12.85 -14.15
C LEU A 120 -0.01 -11.49 -14.85
N LYS A 121 -0.29 -10.49 -14.05
CA LYS A 121 -0.42 -9.11 -14.52
C LYS A 121 0.31 -8.16 -13.59
N LEU A 122 1.10 -7.27 -14.16
CA LEU A 122 1.55 -6.07 -13.46
C LEU A 122 0.57 -4.95 -13.80
N LYS A 123 -0.03 -4.35 -12.77
CA LYS A 123 -0.83 -3.14 -12.91
C LYS A 123 0.00 -1.96 -12.44
N VAL A 124 0.16 -0.96 -13.30
CA VAL A 124 0.65 0.37 -12.95
C VAL A 124 -0.55 1.30 -12.93
N GLU A 125 -0.92 1.77 -11.74
CA GLU A 125 -2.01 2.73 -11.54
C GLU A 125 -1.44 4.12 -11.36
N ILE A 126 -1.92 5.09 -12.13
CA ILE A 126 -1.47 6.47 -12.08
C ILE A 126 -2.64 7.34 -11.66
N ASN A 127 -2.58 7.91 -10.45
CA ASN A 127 -3.55 8.91 -10.02
C ASN A 127 -3.27 10.23 -10.75
N THR A 128 -4.31 10.75 -11.42
CA THR A 128 -4.24 11.96 -12.25
C THR A 128 -5.02 13.14 -11.66
N ARG A 129 -5.37 13.07 -10.39
CA ARG A 129 -6.16 14.11 -9.69
C ARG A 129 -5.41 14.73 -8.50
N GLU A 130 -4.74 13.89 -7.72
CA GLU A 130 -4.05 14.31 -6.51
C GLU A 130 -2.58 14.64 -6.84
N HIS A 131 -2.34 15.76 -7.56
CA HIS A 131 -0.99 16.13 -8.04
C HIS A 131 -0.09 16.68 -6.94
N GLY A 132 -0.67 17.12 -5.83
CA GLY A 132 0.05 17.72 -4.71
C GLY A 132 0.58 16.71 -3.71
N ASN A 133 1.42 17.20 -2.84
CA ASN A 133 1.86 16.56 -1.61
C ASN A 133 1.67 17.55 -0.45
N PHE A 134 1.51 17.06 0.76
CA PHE A 134 1.26 17.90 1.93
C PHE A 134 2.53 18.18 2.74
N LEU A 135 3.39 17.17 2.91
CA LEU A 135 4.65 17.28 3.66
C LEU A 135 5.89 17.45 2.76
N GLY A 136 5.73 17.34 1.46
CA GLY A 136 6.82 17.33 0.50
C GLY A 136 7.10 15.93 -0.04
N LEU A 137 7.87 15.89 -1.13
CA LEU A 137 8.35 14.63 -1.70
C LEU A 137 9.72 14.31 -1.11
N LYS A 138 9.98 13.03 -0.95
CA LYS A 138 11.23 12.49 -0.43
C LYS A 138 11.80 11.46 -1.39
N THR A 139 13.11 11.41 -1.47
CA THR A 139 13.83 10.46 -2.32
C THR A 139 14.35 9.31 -1.47
N TYR A 140 14.17 8.09 -1.97
CA TYR A 140 14.60 6.86 -1.30
C TYR A 140 15.53 6.08 -2.22
N PRO A 141 16.74 5.70 -1.74
CA PRO A 141 17.60 4.82 -2.50
C PRO A 141 16.97 3.45 -2.65
N PHE A 142 17.04 2.88 -3.84
CA PHE A 142 16.47 1.58 -4.13
C PHE A 142 17.40 0.81 -5.08
N ALA A 143 17.68 -0.45 -4.76
CA ALA A 143 18.54 -1.30 -5.57
C ALA A 143 17.94 -2.70 -5.72
N VAL A 144 18.23 -3.32 -6.86
CA VAL A 144 17.92 -4.71 -7.16
C VAL A 144 19.22 -5.44 -7.49
N GLU A 145 19.53 -6.45 -6.71
CA GLU A 145 20.69 -7.31 -6.91
C GLU A 145 20.24 -8.75 -7.17
N ASN A 146 20.13 -9.11 -8.43
CA ASN A 146 19.81 -10.45 -8.87
C ASN A 146 20.52 -10.70 -10.22
N ASP A 147 20.98 -11.91 -10.49
CA ASP A 147 21.69 -12.19 -11.74
C ASP A 147 20.80 -12.09 -13.00
N TRP A 148 19.47 -12.09 -12.83
CA TRP A 148 18.55 -11.77 -13.90
C TRP A 148 18.48 -10.26 -14.19
N TYR A 149 18.61 -9.42 -13.15
CA TYR A 149 18.58 -7.98 -13.27
C TYR A 149 19.34 -7.32 -12.10
N ARG A 150 20.22 -6.40 -12.45
CA ARG A 150 20.89 -5.51 -11.48
C ARG A 150 20.63 -4.08 -11.85
N GLY A 151 20.25 -3.28 -10.89
CA GLY A 151 20.00 -1.87 -11.09
C GLY A 151 19.80 -1.13 -9.78
N GLU A 152 20.09 0.16 -9.82
CA GLU A 152 19.86 1.08 -8.70
C GLU A 152 19.16 2.33 -9.19
N THR A 153 18.43 2.99 -8.33
CA THR A 153 17.72 4.23 -8.62
C THR A 153 17.39 5.00 -7.35
N GLU A 154 17.03 6.25 -7.54
CA GLU A 154 16.45 7.11 -6.50
C GLU A 154 14.94 7.23 -6.73
N ILE A 155 14.14 6.56 -5.89
CA ILE A 155 12.67 6.59 -6.00
C ILE A 155 12.11 7.82 -5.30
N VAL A 156 11.40 8.65 -6.05
CA VAL A 156 10.64 9.79 -5.51
C VAL A 156 9.32 9.25 -4.94
N SER A 157 9.09 9.51 -3.67
CA SER A 157 7.88 9.13 -2.94
C SER A 157 7.48 10.25 -1.96
N PHE A 158 6.63 9.95 -1.01
CA PHE A 158 6.13 10.88 0.00
C PHE A 158 6.81 10.63 1.35
N GLU A 159 6.72 11.59 2.27
CA GLU A 159 7.11 11.37 3.66
C GLU A 159 6.27 10.21 4.26
N PRO A 160 6.85 9.45 5.23
CA PRO A 160 6.17 8.29 5.80
C PRO A 160 4.78 8.63 6.35
N GLU A 161 4.64 9.72 7.10
CA GLU A 161 3.37 10.16 7.68
C GLU A 161 2.31 10.43 6.61
N GLU A 162 2.72 10.92 5.45
CA GLU A 162 1.80 11.17 4.34
C GLU A 162 1.33 9.87 3.69
N LEU A 163 2.24 8.90 3.49
CA LEU A 163 1.87 7.56 3.03
C LEU A 163 0.88 6.90 3.99
N PHE A 164 1.15 6.97 5.29
CA PHE A 164 0.27 6.37 6.32
C PHE A 164 -1.01 7.17 6.54
N GLY A 165 -1.04 8.48 6.32
CA GLY A 165 -2.26 9.29 6.30
C GLY A 165 -3.22 8.85 5.19
N THR A 166 -2.69 8.54 3.98
CA THR A 166 -3.50 7.97 2.90
C THR A 166 -3.96 6.53 3.20
N LYS A 167 -3.20 5.75 4.00
CA LYS A 167 -3.62 4.44 4.48
C LYS A 167 -4.75 4.51 5.50
N LEU A 168 -4.72 5.49 6.40
CA LEU A 168 -5.82 5.72 7.33
C LEU A 168 -7.10 6.10 6.58
N ARG A 169 -7.00 6.98 5.56
CA ARG A 169 -8.12 7.27 4.65
C ARG A 169 -8.68 5.99 4.02
N ALA A 170 -7.81 5.17 3.45
CA ALA A 170 -8.19 3.91 2.81
C ALA A 170 -8.85 2.94 3.80
N LEU A 171 -8.30 2.78 5.01
CA LEU A 171 -8.87 1.95 6.07
C LEU A 171 -10.31 2.33 6.39
N LEU A 172 -10.59 3.64 6.46
CA LEU A 172 -11.91 4.13 6.82
C LEU A 172 -12.88 4.20 5.63
N GLN A 173 -12.41 4.22 4.38
CA GLN A 173 -13.26 4.31 3.19
C GLN A 173 -13.59 2.96 2.55
N ARG A 174 -12.77 1.93 2.78
CA ARG A 174 -12.94 0.62 2.14
C ARG A 174 -13.00 -0.54 3.15
N ARG A 175 -13.46 -1.69 2.66
CA ARG A 175 -13.71 -2.86 3.51
C ARG A 175 -12.48 -3.70 3.81
N LYS A 176 -11.39 -3.54 3.05
CA LYS A 176 -10.15 -4.33 3.19
C LYS A 176 -9.41 -3.99 4.49
N ASN A 177 -8.87 -5.01 5.15
CA ASN A 177 -8.19 -4.86 6.44
C ASN A 177 -6.67 -4.80 6.32
N ARG A 178 -6.11 -5.03 5.14
CA ARG A 178 -4.66 -4.88 4.91
C ARG A 178 -4.13 -3.49 5.26
N ASP A 179 -4.99 -2.46 5.20
CA ASP A 179 -4.60 -1.11 5.62
C ASP A 179 -4.46 -1.00 7.15
N LEU A 180 -5.24 -1.79 7.93
CA LEU A 180 -5.07 -1.91 9.38
C LEU A 180 -3.73 -2.58 9.72
N PHE A 181 -3.37 -3.63 9.00
CA PHE A 181 -2.09 -4.31 9.14
C PHE A 181 -0.92 -3.36 8.86
N ASP A 182 -0.96 -2.63 7.74
CA ASP A 182 0.08 -1.66 7.37
C ASP A 182 0.23 -0.56 8.44
N LEU A 183 -0.87 0.03 8.91
CA LEU A 183 -0.87 1.07 9.95
C LEU A 183 -0.30 0.56 11.27
N HIS A 184 -0.68 -0.65 11.70
CA HIS A 184 -0.16 -1.25 12.92
C HIS A 184 1.37 -1.38 12.87
N HIS A 185 1.90 -1.96 11.80
CA HIS A 185 3.34 -2.16 11.66
C HIS A 185 4.10 -0.83 11.46
N GLY A 186 3.49 0.14 10.77
CA GLY A 186 4.05 1.49 10.66
C GLY A 186 4.19 2.17 12.01
N LEU A 187 3.16 2.13 12.85
CA LEU A 187 3.17 2.67 14.21
C LEU A 187 4.11 1.91 15.16
N ASP A 188 4.36 0.63 14.88
CA ASP A 188 5.22 -0.22 15.70
C ASP A 188 6.71 -0.05 15.40
N GLN A 189 7.06 0.03 14.11
CA GLN A 189 8.45 -0.10 13.65
C GLN A 189 9.05 1.22 13.14
N LEU A 190 8.20 2.20 12.83
CA LEU A 190 8.64 3.49 12.33
C LEU A 190 8.32 4.58 13.37
N ALA A 191 9.21 5.56 13.50
CA ALA A 191 8.99 6.70 14.40
C ALA A 191 8.01 7.72 13.78
N LEU A 192 6.76 7.29 13.51
CA LEU A 192 5.74 8.13 12.89
C LEU A 192 5.20 9.17 13.87
N ASP A 193 5.11 10.42 13.42
CA ASP A 193 4.40 11.49 14.12
C ASP A 193 2.89 11.37 13.84
N ALA A 194 2.13 10.92 14.83
CA ALA A 194 0.70 10.70 14.71
C ALA A 194 -0.09 11.98 14.35
N ASP A 195 0.34 13.14 14.84
CA ASP A 195 -0.35 14.42 14.56
C ASP A 195 -0.11 14.86 13.12
N LYS A 196 1.11 14.68 12.58
CA LYS A 196 1.40 14.88 11.15
C LYS A 196 0.61 13.90 10.27
N LEU A 197 0.53 12.63 10.67
CA LEU A 197 -0.24 11.60 9.95
C LEU A 197 -1.72 11.99 9.88
N ILE A 198 -2.32 12.46 10.99
CA ILE A 198 -3.70 12.94 11.02
C ILE A 198 -3.87 14.19 10.16
N ALA A 199 -2.91 15.13 10.17
CA ALA A 199 -2.96 16.31 9.30
C ALA A 199 -2.96 15.92 7.81
N CYS A 200 -2.16 14.93 7.40
CA CYS A 200 -2.18 14.37 6.04
C CYS A 200 -3.53 13.73 5.72
N PHE A 201 -4.07 12.92 6.64
CA PHE A 201 -5.40 12.31 6.49
C PHE A 201 -6.49 13.37 6.27
N ASP A 202 -6.53 14.41 7.09
CA ASP A 202 -7.49 15.52 6.99
C ASP A 202 -7.33 16.27 5.64
N HIS A 203 -6.08 16.53 5.22
CA HIS A 203 -5.77 17.18 3.95
C HIS A 203 -6.37 16.42 2.76
N TYR A 204 -6.11 15.13 2.65
CA TYR A 204 -6.61 14.33 1.53
C TYR A 204 -8.13 14.13 1.55
N LEU A 205 -8.77 14.10 2.71
CA LEU A 205 -10.23 14.11 2.80
C LEU A 205 -10.84 15.45 2.37
N ALA A 206 -10.18 16.56 2.69
CA ALA A 206 -10.61 17.89 2.25
C ALA A 206 -10.55 18.02 0.72
N LEU A 207 -9.51 17.49 0.07
CA LEU A 207 -9.40 17.46 -1.40
C LEU A 207 -10.52 16.63 -2.05
N GLU A 208 -11.00 15.57 -1.40
CA GLU A 208 -12.13 14.79 -1.87
C GLU A 208 -13.49 15.45 -1.59
N GLY A 209 -13.56 16.43 -0.71
CA GLY A 209 -14.82 17.02 -0.22
C GLY A 209 -15.66 16.04 0.61
N LYS A 210 -15.05 15.05 1.23
CA LYS A 210 -15.71 13.99 2.01
C LYS A 210 -15.09 13.85 3.41
N PRO A 211 -15.28 14.83 4.30
CA PRO A 211 -14.70 14.78 5.63
C PRO A 211 -15.21 13.57 6.43
N ILE A 212 -14.33 12.99 7.23
CA ILE A 212 -14.64 11.90 8.15
C ILE A 212 -14.40 12.44 9.56
N SER A 213 -15.46 12.62 10.34
CA SER A 213 -15.35 12.99 11.75
C SER A 213 -14.94 11.79 12.59
N ARG A 214 -14.48 12.06 13.84
CA ARG A 214 -14.16 11.02 14.81
C ARG A 214 -15.33 10.06 15.03
N ALA A 215 -16.56 10.56 15.17
CA ALA A 215 -17.74 9.70 15.34
C ALA A 215 -17.90 8.71 14.17
N VAL A 216 -17.72 9.16 12.93
CA VAL A 216 -17.79 8.30 11.74
C VAL A 216 -16.63 7.31 11.69
N ALA A 217 -15.43 7.74 12.07
CA ALA A 217 -14.25 6.87 12.12
C ALA A 217 -14.43 5.75 13.16
N GLU A 218 -14.88 6.07 14.37
CA GLU A 218 -15.17 5.11 15.44
C GLU A 218 -16.22 4.08 14.98
N GLN A 219 -17.33 4.54 14.42
CA GLN A 219 -18.36 3.65 13.88
C GLN A 219 -17.80 2.69 12.84
N ARG A 220 -17.08 3.20 11.83
CA ARG A 220 -16.52 2.38 10.75
C ARG A 220 -15.49 1.37 11.26
N MET A 221 -14.69 1.74 12.24
CA MET A 221 -13.74 0.83 12.87
C MET A 221 -14.46 -0.30 13.62
N LEU A 222 -15.48 0.00 14.43
CA LEU A 222 -16.25 -1.02 15.14
C LEU A 222 -17.02 -1.94 14.18
N GLU A 223 -17.54 -1.41 13.06
CA GLU A 223 -18.17 -2.22 12.02
C GLU A 223 -17.19 -3.24 11.41
N LYS A 224 -15.88 -2.95 11.33
CA LYS A 224 -14.88 -3.91 10.85
C LYS A 224 -14.76 -5.14 11.75
N LEU A 225 -14.93 -4.99 13.06
CA LEU A 225 -14.91 -6.11 14.02
C LEU A 225 -16.06 -7.10 13.86
N THR A 226 -17.13 -6.72 13.17
CA THR A 226 -18.23 -7.64 12.84
C THR A 226 -17.85 -8.65 11.76
N ARG A 227 -16.67 -8.51 11.14
CA ARG A 227 -16.15 -9.34 10.06
C ARG A 227 -14.85 -10.01 10.47
N ASN A 228 -14.37 -10.91 9.60
CA ASN A 228 -13.04 -11.48 9.76
C ASN A 228 -11.97 -10.44 9.41
N LEU A 229 -11.10 -10.12 10.37
CA LEU A 229 -10.04 -9.11 10.20
C LEU A 229 -8.80 -9.62 9.48
N ILE A 230 -8.61 -10.94 9.40
CA ILE A 230 -7.38 -11.57 8.91
C ILE A 230 -7.51 -12.20 7.52
N GLU A 231 -8.72 -12.38 7.00
CA GLU A 231 -9.01 -13.13 5.78
C GLU A 231 -8.24 -12.62 4.55
N ASP A 232 -8.14 -11.29 4.40
CA ASP A 232 -7.47 -10.66 3.26
C ASP A 232 -5.97 -10.38 3.50
N ILE A 233 -5.42 -10.83 4.64
CA ILE A 233 -4.03 -10.63 5.02
C ILE A 233 -3.23 -11.93 4.91
N ALA A 234 -3.78 -13.04 5.40
CA ALA A 234 -3.08 -14.31 5.47
C ALA A 234 -2.40 -14.76 4.14
N PRO A 235 -3.04 -14.61 2.95
CA PRO A 235 -2.41 -14.98 1.69
C PRO A 235 -1.25 -14.07 1.26
N LEU A 236 -1.05 -12.94 1.96
CA LEU A 236 -0.07 -11.92 1.62
C LEU A 236 1.18 -11.97 2.52
N LEU A 237 1.17 -12.81 3.54
CA LEU A 237 2.25 -12.85 4.52
C LEU A 237 3.47 -13.63 4.02
N PRO A 238 4.69 -13.28 4.49
CA PRO A 238 5.88 -14.07 4.26
C PRO A 238 5.74 -15.51 4.75
N ALA A 239 6.48 -16.42 4.12
CA ALA A 239 6.50 -17.83 4.53
C ALA A 239 6.85 -17.98 6.02
N GLY A 240 6.04 -18.74 6.76
CA GLY A 240 6.24 -18.97 8.19
C GLY A 240 5.73 -17.86 9.12
N ILE A 241 5.34 -16.70 8.59
CA ILE A 241 4.74 -15.63 9.39
C ILE A 241 3.22 -15.86 9.49
N ARG A 242 2.69 -15.66 10.69
CA ARG A 242 1.25 -15.76 10.98
C ARG A 242 0.75 -14.44 11.56
N PHE A 243 -0.48 -14.12 11.24
CA PHE A 243 -1.21 -13.01 11.80
C PHE A 243 -2.58 -13.56 12.20
N ASN A 244 -2.80 -13.71 13.49
CA ASN A 244 -4.00 -14.34 14.05
C ASN A 244 -5.00 -13.28 14.56
N ASP A 245 -6.12 -13.73 15.14
CA ASP A 245 -7.15 -12.84 15.67
C ASP A 245 -6.65 -11.95 16.81
N ASP A 246 -5.74 -12.44 17.67
CA ASP A 246 -5.15 -11.63 18.74
C ASP A 246 -4.22 -10.56 18.18
N ASP A 247 -3.46 -10.87 17.14
CA ASP A 247 -2.63 -9.89 16.42
C ASP A 247 -3.50 -8.81 15.77
N ALA A 248 -4.59 -9.22 15.12
CA ALA A 248 -5.54 -8.31 14.51
C ALA A 248 -6.23 -7.41 15.53
N MET A 249 -6.51 -7.94 16.72
CA MET A 249 -7.08 -7.17 17.81
C MET A 249 -6.07 -6.16 18.37
N ARG A 250 -4.80 -6.56 18.56
CA ARG A 250 -3.72 -5.62 18.94
C ARG A 250 -3.55 -4.51 17.90
N ALA A 251 -3.60 -4.86 16.60
CA ALA A 251 -3.52 -3.90 15.53
C ALA A 251 -4.70 -2.91 15.57
N PHE A 252 -5.91 -3.42 15.77
CA PHE A 252 -7.12 -2.60 15.93
C PHE A 252 -6.99 -1.62 17.10
N GLU A 253 -6.61 -2.11 18.29
CA GLU A 253 -6.49 -1.29 19.48
C GLU A 253 -5.41 -0.21 19.38
N ARG A 254 -4.26 -0.55 18.76
CA ARG A 254 -3.19 0.41 18.53
C ARG A 254 -3.67 1.55 17.61
N VAL A 255 -4.22 1.21 16.46
CA VAL A 255 -4.73 2.20 15.50
C VAL A 255 -5.85 3.04 16.12
N TRP A 256 -6.72 2.41 16.94
CA TRP A 256 -7.76 3.13 17.66
C TRP A 256 -7.16 4.15 18.63
N LYS A 257 -6.26 3.72 19.52
CA LYS A 257 -5.68 4.54 20.58
C LYS A 257 -4.75 5.63 20.03
N GLU A 258 -4.00 5.34 18.99
CA GLU A 258 -2.99 6.27 18.47
C GLU A 258 -3.51 7.18 17.36
N LEU A 259 -4.51 6.77 16.58
CA LEU A 259 -4.98 7.52 15.43
C LEU A 259 -6.47 7.92 15.52
N ILE A 260 -7.38 6.97 15.74
CA ILE A 260 -8.82 7.26 15.66
C ILE A 260 -9.26 8.32 16.64
N VAL A 261 -8.76 8.25 17.88
CA VAL A 261 -9.10 9.24 18.93
C VAL A 261 -8.58 10.66 18.66
N ARG A 262 -7.60 10.81 17.75
CA ARG A 262 -7.04 12.12 17.35
C ARG A 262 -7.80 12.77 16.19
N ILE A 263 -8.67 12.03 15.50
CA ILE A 263 -9.50 12.59 14.42
C ILE A 263 -10.43 13.64 15.01
N LYS A 264 -10.61 14.77 14.31
CA LYS A 264 -11.42 15.91 14.74
C LYS A 264 -12.90 15.56 14.93
N GLY A 265 -13.50 16.15 15.93
CA GLY A 265 -14.91 16.02 16.30
C GLY A 265 -15.13 15.20 17.56
N ASP A 266 -16.39 15.08 17.95
CA ASP A 266 -16.81 14.32 19.13
C ASP A 266 -16.75 12.82 18.88
N ALA A 267 -16.58 12.04 19.93
CA ALA A 267 -16.72 10.59 19.88
C ALA A 267 -18.14 10.20 19.46
N TRP A 268 -18.27 9.05 18.82
CA TRP A 268 -19.60 8.52 18.49
C TRP A 268 -20.38 8.19 19.75
N LYS A 269 -21.58 8.73 19.89
CA LYS A 269 -22.44 8.61 21.08
C LYS A 269 -22.75 7.18 21.52
N LEU A 270 -22.66 6.22 20.58
CA LEU A 270 -22.91 4.81 20.83
C LEU A 270 -21.62 3.99 20.98
N THR A 271 -20.44 4.59 21.00
CA THR A 271 -19.16 3.88 21.07
C THR A 271 -19.10 2.93 22.27
N ASP A 272 -19.39 3.43 23.48
CA ASP A 272 -19.34 2.61 24.70
C ASP A 272 -20.31 1.43 24.65
N LYS A 273 -21.53 1.67 24.16
CA LYS A 273 -22.54 0.62 23.99
C LYS A 273 -22.08 -0.43 22.98
N ALA A 274 -21.59 -0.01 21.81
CA ALA A 274 -21.14 -0.91 20.77
C ALA A 274 -19.91 -1.72 21.19
N VAL A 275 -18.97 -1.09 21.91
CA VAL A 275 -17.81 -1.78 22.50
C VAL A 275 -18.25 -2.83 23.51
N GLU A 276 -19.20 -2.51 24.41
CA GLU A 276 -19.69 -3.46 25.40
C GLU A 276 -20.43 -4.65 24.76
N GLU A 277 -21.24 -4.40 23.73
CA GLU A 277 -21.87 -5.47 22.96
C GLU A 277 -20.86 -6.40 22.29
N LEU A 278 -19.76 -5.85 21.74
CA LEU A 278 -18.69 -6.63 21.12
C LEU A 278 -17.90 -7.42 22.17
N ARG A 279 -17.67 -6.87 23.36
CA ARG A 279 -17.03 -7.58 24.49
C ARG A 279 -17.83 -8.81 24.90
N GLN A 280 -19.13 -8.66 25.01
CA GLN A 280 -20.01 -9.76 25.42
C GLN A 280 -20.12 -10.85 24.36
N LYS A 281 -20.06 -10.50 23.06
CA LYS A 281 -20.27 -11.43 21.95
C LYS A 281 -18.99 -12.14 21.49
N LYS A 282 -17.87 -11.42 21.37
CA LYS A 282 -16.70 -11.95 20.65
C LYS A 282 -15.34 -11.51 21.22
N TYR A 283 -15.24 -10.30 21.77
CA TYR A 283 -13.94 -9.69 22.10
C TYR A 283 -13.90 -9.19 23.56
N PRO A 284 -13.82 -10.09 24.57
CA PRO A 284 -13.95 -9.72 25.99
C PRO A 284 -12.88 -8.72 26.47
N GLY A 285 -11.73 -8.62 25.76
CA GLY A 285 -10.64 -7.69 26.06
C GLY A 285 -10.70 -6.34 25.33
N LEU A 286 -11.64 -6.14 24.40
CA LEU A 286 -11.66 -5.00 23.48
C LEU A 286 -11.59 -3.66 24.23
N LEU A 287 -10.59 -2.81 23.88
CA LEU A 287 -10.40 -1.45 24.38
C LEU A 287 -10.50 -1.31 25.92
N ARG A 288 -10.05 -2.33 26.66
CA ARG A 288 -9.89 -2.20 28.11
C ARG A 288 -8.77 -1.21 28.43
N LYS A 289 -9.00 -0.42 29.50
CA LYS A 289 -8.01 0.54 30.00
C LYS A 289 -6.83 -0.17 30.65
#